data_053d0c21b62e57e4d4f449605d9e5445
#
_entry.id   053d0c21b62e57e4d4f449605d9e5445
#
_cell.length_a   1.000
_cell.length_b   1.000
_cell.length_c   1.000
_cell.angle_alpha   90.00
_cell.angle_beta   90.00
_cell.angle_gamma   90.00
#
_symmetry.space_group_name_H-M   'P 1'
#
loop_
_entity.id
_entity.type
_entity.pdbx_description
1 polymer ?
#
loop_
_entity_poly.entity_id
_entity_poly.type
_entity_poly.pdbx_seq_one_letter_code
_entity_poly.pdbx_strand_id
1 'polypeptide(L)'
;YFPNLKNEVESNLNDFPEIYLHLIFGDIFNPYLLSLLDNPQENISQLIKASELLEYMSKMDNSIQEVVVTTVLERLSDNSEKLALFSRFIGDRTRQLINDYIK
;
A
#
# COMPACT_ATOMS: atom_id res chain seq x y z
N TYR A 1 15.11 1.38 -5.13
CA TYR A 1 14.51 0.04 -5.19
C TYR A 1 12.99 0.09 -5.32
N PHE A 2 12.35 0.91 -4.50
CA PHE A 2 10.90 1.04 -4.57
C PHE A 2 10.40 1.53 -5.94
N PRO A 3 11.04 2.51 -6.60
CA PRO A 3 10.60 2.95 -7.93
C PRO A 3 10.57 1.82 -8.97
N ASN A 4 11.48 0.89 -8.88
CA ASN A 4 11.50 -0.26 -9.80
C ASN A 4 10.31 -1.19 -9.53
N LEU A 5 9.99 -1.41 -8.27
CA LEU A 5 8.82 -2.22 -7.90
C LEU A 5 7.53 -1.56 -8.38
N LYS A 6 7.41 -0.26 -8.19
CA LYS A 6 6.23 0.48 -8.63
C LYS A 6 6.01 0.36 -10.13
N ASN A 7 7.06 0.58 -10.93
CA ASN A 7 6.95 0.48 -12.38
C ASN A 7 6.58 -0.92 -12.83
N GLU A 8 7.19 -1.91 -12.22
CA GLU A 8 6.92 -3.30 -12.56
C GLU A 8 5.49 -3.69 -12.23
N VAL A 9 5.00 -3.30 -11.06
CA VAL A 9 3.64 -3.59 -10.65
C VAL A 9 2.63 -2.88 -11.57
N GLU A 10 2.83 -1.59 -11.83
CA GLU A 10 1.92 -0.84 -12.68
C GLU A 10 1.84 -1.40 -14.09
N SER A 11 2.98 -1.85 -14.62
CA SER A 11 3.04 -2.40 -15.99
C SER A 11 2.39 -3.77 -16.11
N ASN A 12 2.38 -4.55 -15.03
CA ASN A 12 2.00 -5.96 -15.08
C ASN A 12 0.85 -6.34 -14.14
N LEU A 13 0.13 -5.36 -13.58
CA LEU A 13 -0.94 -5.64 -12.61
C LEU A 13 -1.97 -6.64 -13.13
N ASN A 14 -2.36 -6.50 -14.40
CA ASN A 14 -3.37 -7.38 -14.98
C ASN A 14 -2.83 -8.77 -15.34
N ASP A 15 -1.50 -8.89 -15.43
CA ASP A 15 -0.84 -10.15 -15.79
C ASP A 15 -0.49 -10.99 -14.57
N PHE A 16 -0.44 -10.37 -13.37
CA PHE A 16 -0.08 -11.08 -12.15
C PHE A 16 -1.30 -11.79 -11.55
N PRO A 17 -1.16 -13.07 -11.18
CA PRO A 17 -2.19 -13.72 -10.37
C PRO A 17 -2.39 -12.98 -9.04
N GLU A 18 -3.62 -12.96 -8.55
CA GLU A 18 -3.95 -12.29 -7.30
C GLU A 18 -3.08 -12.76 -6.13
N ILE A 19 -2.87 -14.08 -6.03
CA ILE A 19 -2.06 -14.63 -4.95
C ILE A 19 -0.62 -14.13 -5.01
N TYR A 20 -0.09 -13.93 -6.22
CA TYR A 20 1.26 -13.42 -6.40
C TYR A 20 1.38 -11.99 -5.89
N LEU A 21 0.35 -11.16 -6.15
CA LEU A 21 0.32 -9.80 -5.64
C LEU A 21 0.26 -9.78 -4.11
N HIS A 22 -0.53 -10.66 -3.50
CA HIS A 22 -0.57 -10.77 -2.04
C HIS A 22 0.80 -11.11 -1.47
N LEU A 23 1.54 -12.01 -2.13
CA LEU A 23 2.88 -12.38 -1.68
C LEU A 23 3.85 -11.21 -1.79
N ILE A 24 3.85 -10.50 -2.92
CA ILE A 24 4.74 -9.36 -3.12
C ILE A 24 4.45 -8.27 -2.10
N PHE A 25 3.19 -7.92 -1.92
CA PHE A 25 2.84 -6.83 -1.01
C PHE A 25 2.95 -7.23 0.46
N GLY A 26 2.69 -8.50 0.78
CA GLY A 26 2.86 -8.99 2.14
C GLY A 26 4.32 -9.17 2.54
N ASP A 27 5.15 -9.72 1.66
CA ASP A 27 6.51 -10.13 2.01
C ASP A 27 7.56 -9.08 1.67
N ILE A 28 7.29 -8.19 0.73
CA ILE A 28 8.26 -7.19 0.28
C ILE A 28 7.81 -5.78 0.60
N PHE A 29 6.62 -5.41 0.12
CA PHE A 29 6.15 -4.04 0.25
C PHE A 29 5.86 -3.64 1.69
N ASN A 30 5.14 -4.49 2.44
CA ASN A 30 4.77 -4.15 3.82
C ASN A 30 5.97 -3.96 4.74
N PRO A 31 6.97 -4.87 4.75
CA PRO A 31 8.17 -4.63 5.57
C PRO A 31 8.88 -3.34 5.19
N TYR A 32 8.93 -3.04 3.89
CA TYR A 32 9.54 -1.81 3.41
C TYR A 32 8.75 -0.59 3.91
N LEU A 33 7.43 -0.61 3.76
CA LEU A 33 6.57 0.48 4.22
C LEU A 33 6.71 0.70 5.73
N LEU A 34 6.71 -0.37 6.52
CA LEU A 34 6.87 -0.26 7.96
C LEU A 34 8.20 0.35 8.33
N SER A 35 9.27 0.00 7.61
CA SER A 35 10.58 0.59 7.87
C SER A 35 10.61 2.09 7.56
N LEU A 36 9.89 2.53 6.52
CA LEU A 36 9.78 3.96 6.22
C LEU A 36 9.05 4.71 7.33
N LEU A 37 8.05 4.08 7.90
CA LEU A 37 7.23 4.70 8.95
C LEU A 37 7.93 4.75 10.30
N ASP A 38 9.05 4.05 10.48
CA ASP A 38 9.88 4.20 11.67
C ASP A 38 10.55 5.57 11.72
N ASN A 39 10.82 6.17 10.55
CA ASN A 39 11.41 7.50 10.43
C ASN A 39 10.71 8.29 9.33
N PRO A 40 9.42 8.66 9.54
CA PRO A 40 8.61 9.22 8.45
C PRO A 40 9.17 10.54 7.90
N GLN A 41 9.80 11.35 8.74
CA GLN A 41 10.33 12.64 8.30
C GLN A 41 11.50 12.49 7.34
N GLU A 42 12.28 11.44 7.50
CA GLU A 42 13.43 11.16 6.62
C GLU A 42 13.00 10.48 5.33
N ASN A 43 11.80 9.93 5.27
CA ASN A 43 11.33 9.09 4.18
C ASN A 43 10.08 9.65 3.49
N ILE A 44 9.86 10.97 3.57
CA ILE A 44 8.65 11.60 3.02
C ILE A 44 8.48 11.28 1.54
N SER A 45 9.54 11.41 0.75
CA SER A 45 9.48 11.17 -0.68
C SER A 45 9.05 9.74 -1.01
N GLN A 46 9.61 8.77 -0.28
CA GLN A 46 9.28 7.36 -0.47
C GLN A 46 7.86 7.06 0.01
N LEU A 47 7.43 7.68 1.10
CA LEU A 47 6.07 7.51 1.61
C LEU A 47 5.04 8.07 0.63
N ILE A 48 5.33 9.19 0.00
CA ILE A 48 4.47 9.76 -1.03
C ILE A 48 4.34 8.78 -2.21
N LYS A 49 5.45 8.21 -2.65
CA LYS A 49 5.43 7.24 -3.76
C LYS A 49 4.67 5.98 -3.39
N ALA A 50 4.83 5.49 -2.17
CA ALA A 50 4.09 4.33 -1.70
C ALA A 50 2.59 4.61 -1.67
N SER A 51 2.20 5.79 -1.18
CA SER A 51 0.79 6.17 -1.12
C SER A 51 0.19 6.33 -2.51
N GLU A 52 0.96 6.86 -3.46
CA GLU A 52 0.50 7.01 -4.84
C GLU A 52 0.26 5.64 -5.49
N LEU A 53 1.13 4.68 -5.23
CA LEU A 53 0.94 3.32 -5.74
C LEU A 53 -0.33 2.71 -5.18
N LEU A 54 -0.57 2.82 -3.88
CA LEU A 54 -1.76 2.28 -3.26
C LEU A 54 -3.02 2.97 -3.77
N GLU A 55 -2.96 4.27 -3.98
CA GLU A 55 -4.10 5.01 -4.54
C GLU A 55 -4.41 4.55 -5.96
N TYR A 56 -3.39 4.35 -6.77
CA TYR A 56 -3.56 3.84 -8.12
C TYR A 56 -4.24 2.46 -8.09
N MET A 57 -3.77 1.56 -7.23
CA MET A 57 -4.35 0.23 -7.09
C MET A 57 -5.78 0.27 -6.53
N SER A 58 -6.05 1.22 -5.65
CA SER A 58 -7.37 1.37 -5.04
C SER A 58 -8.45 1.77 -6.05
N LYS A 59 -8.05 2.28 -7.19
CA LYS A 59 -8.96 2.67 -8.28
C LYS A 59 -9.17 1.56 -9.31
N MET A 60 -8.51 0.43 -9.13
CA MET A 60 -8.59 -0.68 -10.06
C MET A 60 -9.76 -1.61 -9.70
N ASP A 61 -9.80 -2.80 -10.29
CA ASP A 61 -10.90 -3.73 -10.05
C ASP A 61 -10.86 -4.31 -8.62
N ASN A 62 -11.91 -5.07 -8.27
CA ASN A 62 -12.06 -5.58 -6.92
C ASN A 62 -10.92 -6.48 -6.47
N SER A 63 -10.35 -7.26 -7.38
CA SER A 63 -9.23 -8.15 -7.04
C SER A 63 -8.02 -7.36 -6.56
N ILE A 64 -7.71 -6.27 -7.24
CA ILE A 64 -6.57 -5.43 -6.90
C ILE A 64 -6.87 -4.63 -5.62
N GLN A 65 -8.08 -4.10 -5.49
CA GLN A 65 -8.48 -3.42 -4.26
C GLN A 65 -8.36 -4.35 -3.05
N GLU A 66 -8.69 -5.61 -3.21
CA GLU A 66 -8.60 -6.59 -2.14
C GLU A 66 -7.15 -6.76 -1.66
N VAL A 67 -6.17 -6.73 -2.56
CA VAL A 67 -4.76 -6.75 -2.18
C VAL A 67 -4.43 -5.55 -1.29
N VAL A 68 -4.89 -4.37 -1.67
CA VAL A 68 -4.67 -3.17 -0.86
C VAL A 68 -5.29 -3.32 0.53
N VAL A 69 -6.54 -3.73 0.59
CA VAL A 69 -7.27 -3.82 1.87
C VAL A 69 -6.70 -4.93 2.75
N THR A 70 -6.66 -6.17 2.25
CA THR A 70 -6.36 -7.32 3.10
C THR A 70 -4.89 -7.51 3.37
N THR A 71 -4.03 -7.15 2.43
CA THR A 71 -2.60 -7.40 2.58
C THR A 71 -1.86 -6.19 3.12
N VAL A 72 -2.24 -4.99 2.71
CA VAL A 72 -1.53 -3.79 3.14
C VAL A 72 -2.23 -3.10 4.31
N LEU A 73 -3.46 -2.68 4.12
CA LEU A 73 -4.15 -1.84 5.11
C LEU A 73 -4.48 -2.60 6.39
N GLU A 74 -4.94 -3.85 6.29
CA GLU A 74 -5.23 -4.64 7.49
C GLU A 74 -3.98 -4.88 8.33
N ARG A 75 -2.88 -5.23 7.69
CA ARG A 75 -1.64 -5.45 8.43
C ARG A 75 -1.10 -4.16 9.03
N LEU A 76 -1.25 -3.05 8.32
CA LEU A 76 -0.84 -1.75 8.84
C LEU A 76 -1.71 -1.35 10.02
N SER A 77 -2.99 -1.73 10.03
CA SER A 77 -3.91 -1.40 11.12
C SER A 77 -3.58 -2.12 12.42
N ASP A 78 -2.79 -3.20 12.37
CA ASP A 78 -2.31 -3.85 13.58
C ASP A 78 -1.40 -2.93 14.40
N ASN A 79 -0.85 -1.91 13.78
CA ASN A 79 -0.11 -0.85 14.45
C ASN A 79 -0.81 0.48 14.17
N SER A 80 -1.72 0.87 15.05
CA SER A 80 -2.55 2.05 14.85
C SER A 80 -1.75 3.34 14.73
N GLU A 81 -0.60 3.43 15.40
CA GLU A 81 0.27 4.58 15.30
C GLU A 81 0.85 4.73 13.91
N LYS A 82 1.32 3.64 13.32
CA LYS A 82 1.87 3.66 11.97
C LYS A 82 0.78 3.91 10.92
N LEU A 83 -0.40 3.36 11.13
CA LEU A 83 -1.53 3.64 10.24
C LEU A 83 -1.88 5.13 10.27
N ALA A 84 -1.90 5.73 11.45
CA ALA A 84 -2.17 7.16 11.59
C ALA A 84 -1.10 8.00 10.88
N LEU A 85 0.16 7.62 11.01
CA LEU A 85 1.25 8.31 10.32
C LEU A 85 1.11 8.21 8.80
N PHE A 86 0.84 7.02 8.29
CA PHE A 86 0.70 6.81 6.85
C PHE A 86 -0.54 7.49 6.29
N SER A 87 -1.60 7.62 7.09
CA SER A 87 -2.84 8.25 6.63
C SER A 87 -2.67 9.71 6.23
N ARG A 88 -1.55 10.34 6.60
CA ARG A 88 -1.23 11.69 6.16
C ARG A 88 -0.84 11.76 4.69
N PHE A 89 -0.48 10.64 4.10
CA PHE A 89 0.04 10.57 2.73
C PHE A 89 -0.94 9.96 1.74
N ILE A 90 -1.96 9.25 2.21
CA ILE A 90 -2.85 8.49 1.35
C ILE A 90 -3.82 9.38 0.58
N GLY A 91 -4.26 8.88 -0.59
CA GLY A 91 -5.25 9.58 -1.40
C GLY A 91 -6.67 9.28 -0.95
N ASP A 92 -7.63 9.89 -1.65
CA ASP A 92 -9.05 9.81 -1.27
C ASP A 92 -9.61 8.40 -1.35
N ARG A 93 -9.27 7.66 -2.40
CA ARG A 93 -9.80 6.30 -2.57
C ARG A 93 -9.25 5.35 -1.53
N THR A 94 -7.95 5.44 -1.24
CA THR A 94 -7.34 4.63 -0.20
C THR A 94 -7.97 4.94 1.16
N ARG A 95 -8.21 6.20 1.45
CA ARG A 95 -8.86 6.61 2.69
C ARG A 95 -10.28 6.06 2.78
N GLN A 96 -11.00 6.04 1.68
CA GLN A 96 -12.35 5.46 1.64
C GLN A 96 -12.30 3.97 1.97
N LEU A 97 -11.32 3.24 1.43
CA LEU A 97 -11.18 1.82 1.71
C LEU A 97 -10.90 1.57 3.20
N ILE A 98 -10.07 2.42 3.83
CA ILE A 98 -9.84 2.31 5.27
C ILE A 98 -11.14 2.50 6.02
N ASN A 99 -11.93 3.52 5.69
CA ASN A 99 -13.18 3.80 6.37
C ASN A 99 -14.20 2.68 6.20
N ASP A 100 -14.22 2.04 5.02
CA ASP A 100 -15.20 1.01 4.71
C ASP A 100 -14.84 -0.36 5.30
N TYR A 101 -13.56 -0.70 5.36
CA TYR A 101 -13.12 -2.06 5.69
C TYR A 101 -12.24 -2.16 6.93
N ILE A 102 -11.58 -1.09 7.33
CA ILE A 102 -10.65 -1.08 8.46
C ILE A 102 -11.22 -0.16 9.53
N LYS A 103 -11.76 -0.71 10.57
CA LYS A 103 -12.28 0.07 11.68
C LYS A 103 -11.70 -0.44 13.00
#